data_4547c502ed58d4936525641cb7226b66
#
_entry.id   4547c502ed58d4936525641cb7226b66
#
_cell.length_a   1.000
_cell.length_b   1.000
_cell.length_c   1.000
_cell.angle_alpha   90.00
_cell.angle_beta   90.00
_cell.angle_gamma   90.00
#
_symmetry.space_group_name_H-M   'P 1'
#
loop_
_entity.id
_entity.type
_entity.pdbx_description
1 polymer ?
#
loop_
_entity_poly.entity_id
_entity_poly.type
_entity_poly.pdbx_seq_one_letter_code
_entity_poly.pdbx_strand_id
1 'polypeptide(L)'
;MLEAASGDAAVIRSALEDEGWQSWVTLIEAPVNGGFAYGNNLGAQHAYGEKSPDYVYVLNPDTEVRPGAIGSLVRFLEASPQVGIAGGSFEHLDGRIWPIAFRFPTIFSELSHGLQIGIVSRLLQRWTVAWPMIQLNQPTDWICGAAMMIRPAVFDRIGGFDENYFLYFEETDFCNRARQAGYATWYVPESRVMHIMGQSTKVTDEKAVLQRFPAYWFQSRRRYFAVSFGVVHAMVIDLVAVLANCLGLMKRLALRRPSVPYYIRDLIRHSVLWPRNRALPAVRGFRPGG
;
A
#
# COMPACT_ATOMS: atom_id res chain seq x y z
N MET A 1 -5.13 -16.28 8.60
CA MET A 1 -4.62 -16.84 7.33
C MET A 1 -3.19 -16.40 7.18
N LEU A 2 -2.27 -17.33 6.96
CA LEU A 2 -0.84 -17.07 6.84
C LEU A 2 -0.41 -17.50 5.44
N GLU A 3 0.26 -16.60 4.71
CA GLU A 3 0.90 -16.93 3.43
C GLU A 3 2.38 -17.19 3.68
N ALA A 4 2.88 -18.30 3.18
CA ALA A 4 4.29 -18.67 3.31
C ALA A 4 4.91 -18.93 1.94
N ALA A 5 6.14 -18.45 1.72
CA ALA A 5 7.00 -18.98 0.68
C ALA A 5 7.39 -20.44 1.05
N SER A 6 7.65 -21.27 0.05
CA SER A 6 7.80 -22.74 0.20
C SER A 6 8.79 -23.22 1.28
N GLY A 7 9.69 -22.36 1.79
CA GLY A 7 10.62 -22.69 2.87
C GLY A 7 10.05 -22.47 4.28
N ASP A 8 9.05 -21.59 4.42
CA ASP A 8 8.51 -21.19 5.73
C ASP A 8 7.26 -21.97 6.11
N ALA A 9 6.61 -22.64 5.15
CA ALA A 9 5.37 -23.38 5.36
C ALA A 9 5.48 -24.47 6.43
N ALA A 10 6.59 -25.21 6.43
CA ALA A 10 6.83 -26.27 7.42
C ALA A 10 6.98 -25.71 8.84
N VAL A 11 7.68 -24.56 8.97
CA VAL A 11 7.85 -23.87 10.27
C VAL A 11 6.53 -23.35 10.78
N ILE A 12 5.73 -22.72 9.91
CA ILE A 12 4.41 -22.20 10.27
C ILE A 12 3.47 -23.34 10.64
N ARG A 13 3.50 -24.47 9.93
CA ARG A 13 2.68 -25.64 10.24
C ARG A 13 3.01 -26.21 11.61
N SER A 14 4.32 -26.37 11.93
CA SER A 14 4.75 -26.79 13.26
C SER A 14 4.27 -25.83 14.34
N ALA A 15 4.42 -24.53 14.15
CA ALA A 15 3.95 -23.54 15.11
C ALA A 15 2.42 -23.58 15.32
N LEU A 16 1.64 -23.78 14.26
CA LEU A 16 0.19 -23.94 14.35
C LEU A 16 -0.19 -25.18 15.17
N GLU A 17 0.56 -26.29 15.02
CA GLU A 17 0.37 -27.53 15.78
C GLU A 17 0.73 -27.34 17.25
N ASP A 18 1.89 -26.77 17.54
CA ASP A 18 2.41 -26.57 18.88
C ASP A 18 1.49 -25.65 19.70
N GLU A 19 0.90 -24.63 19.09
CA GLU A 19 0.01 -23.66 19.73
C GLU A 19 -1.48 -24.06 19.70
N GLY A 20 -1.82 -25.14 19.02
CA GLY A 20 -3.20 -25.62 18.89
C GLY A 20 -4.13 -24.71 18.09
N TRP A 21 -3.60 -23.96 17.12
CA TRP A 21 -4.34 -22.95 16.34
C TRP A 21 -5.04 -23.50 15.11
N GLN A 22 -4.89 -24.79 14.78
CA GLN A 22 -5.44 -25.39 13.55
C GLN A 22 -6.97 -25.30 13.46
N SER A 23 -7.66 -25.12 14.60
CA SER A 23 -9.11 -25.01 14.64
C SER A 23 -9.68 -23.71 14.08
N TRP A 24 -8.84 -22.66 13.99
CA TRP A 24 -9.26 -21.31 13.55
C TRP A 24 -8.26 -20.63 12.61
N VAL A 25 -7.09 -21.20 12.37
CA VAL A 25 -6.09 -20.72 11.43
C VAL A 25 -5.95 -21.70 10.28
N THR A 26 -6.11 -21.21 9.05
CA THR A 26 -5.87 -21.97 7.82
C THR A 26 -4.57 -21.48 7.19
N LEU A 27 -3.62 -22.39 6.97
CA LEU A 27 -2.40 -22.13 6.21
C LEU A 27 -2.67 -22.37 4.72
N ILE A 28 -2.47 -21.36 3.90
CA ILE A 28 -2.57 -21.45 2.43
C ILE A 28 -1.17 -21.32 1.85
N GLU A 29 -0.70 -22.38 1.20
CA GLU A 29 0.57 -22.39 0.48
C GLU A 29 0.35 -21.84 -0.95
N ALA A 30 0.92 -20.66 -1.21
CA ALA A 30 0.85 -20.07 -2.54
C ALA A 30 1.80 -20.79 -3.50
N PRO A 31 1.34 -21.16 -4.72
CA PRO A 31 2.18 -21.89 -5.69
C PRO A 31 3.34 -21.06 -6.22
N VAL A 32 3.27 -19.74 -6.12
CA VAL A 32 4.31 -18.78 -6.53
C VAL A 32 4.31 -17.58 -5.61
N ASN A 33 5.46 -16.92 -5.49
CA ASN A 33 5.50 -15.60 -4.87
C ASN A 33 4.97 -14.55 -5.87
N GLY A 34 3.67 -14.27 -5.81
CA GLY A 34 2.99 -13.29 -6.65
C GLY A 34 2.95 -11.88 -6.05
N GLY A 35 3.57 -11.65 -4.89
CA GLY A 35 3.57 -10.39 -4.18
C GLY A 35 2.32 -10.18 -3.31
N PHE A 36 2.23 -8.98 -2.72
CA PHE A 36 1.21 -8.64 -1.72
C PHE A 36 -0.23 -8.78 -2.26
N ALA A 37 -0.51 -8.24 -3.45
CA ALA A 37 -1.85 -8.31 -4.05
C ALA A 37 -2.32 -9.75 -4.26
N TYR A 38 -1.45 -10.59 -4.83
CA TYR A 38 -1.75 -11.99 -5.11
C TYR A 38 -2.04 -12.79 -3.84
N GLY A 39 -1.18 -12.67 -2.82
CA GLY A 39 -1.36 -13.39 -1.56
C GLY A 39 -2.65 -13.01 -0.84
N ASN A 40 -2.93 -11.71 -0.72
CA ASN A 40 -4.18 -11.26 -0.09
C ASN A 40 -5.43 -11.67 -0.89
N ASN A 41 -5.36 -11.70 -2.22
CA ASN A 41 -6.45 -12.20 -3.04
C ASN A 41 -6.68 -13.71 -2.84
N LEU A 42 -5.60 -14.49 -2.77
CA LEU A 42 -5.69 -15.94 -2.52
C LEU A 42 -6.35 -16.21 -1.17
N GLY A 43 -5.96 -15.44 -0.16
CA GLY A 43 -6.58 -15.49 1.15
C GLY A 43 -8.05 -15.10 1.17
N ALA A 44 -8.40 -14.02 0.51
CA ALA A 44 -9.78 -13.57 0.38
C ALA A 44 -10.63 -14.61 -0.39
N GLN A 45 -10.11 -15.14 -1.49
CA GLN A 45 -10.78 -16.16 -2.30
C GLN A 45 -11.11 -17.41 -1.48
N HIS A 46 -10.18 -17.86 -0.66
CA HIS A 46 -10.41 -19.01 0.24
C HIS A 46 -11.53 -18.71 1.23
N ALA A 47 -11.50 -17.55 1.91
CA ALA A 47 -12.52 -17.15 2.86
C ALA A 47 -13.92 -17.07 2.23
N TYR A 48 -14.04 -16.50 1.05
CA TYR A 48 -15.30 -16.43 0.32
C TYR A 48 -15.78 -17.80 -0.19
N GLY A 49 -14.87 -18.74 -0.44
CA GLY A 49 -15.21 -20.11 -0.83
C GLY A 49 -15.88 -20.93 0.29
N GLU A 50 -15.56 -20.62 1.54
CA GLU A 50 -16.19 -21.27 2.70
C GLU A 50 -17.51 -20.59 3.09
N LYS A 51 -17.46 -19.29 3.32
CA LYS A 51 -18.62 -18.46 3.69
C LYS A 51 -18.25 -17.00 3.44
N SER A 52 -19.20 -16.20 2.95
CA SER A 52 -18.98 -14.74 2.86
C SER A 52 -18.59 -14.19 4.24
N PRO A 53 -17.38 -13.57 4.37
CA PRO A 53 -16.92 -13.03 5.65
C PRO A 53 -17.72 -11.78 6.01
N ASP A 54 -17.84 -11.46 7.29
CA ASP A 54 -18.44 -10.20 7.75
C ASP A 54 -17.51 -9.03 7.45
N TYR A 55 -16.19 -9.24 7.57
CA TYR A 55 -15.10 -8.32 7.20
C TYR A 55 -13.87 -9.09 6.76
N VAL A 56 -13.06 -8.47 5.90
CA VAL A 56 -11.70 -8.96 5.57
C VAL A 56 -10.69 -8.02 6.22
N TYR A 57 -9.85 -8.55 7.11
CA TYR A 57 -8.77 -7.79 7.72
C TYR A 57 -7.42 -8.23 7.13
N VAL A 58 -6.86 -7.39 6.27
CA VAL A 58 -5.51 -7.58 5.72
C VAL A 58 -4.51 -7.18 6.79
N LEU A 59 -3.57 -8.07 7.09
CA LEU A 59 -2.58 -7.90 8.15
C LEU A 59 -1.23 -8.47 7.72
N ASN A 60 -0.16 -7.68 7.85
CA ASN A 60 1.19 -8.16 7.59
C ASN A 60 1.70 -9.08 8.70
N PRO A 61 2.55 -10.07 8.39
CA PRO A 61 3.07 -11.01 9.38
C PRO A 61 4.05 -10.38 10.40
N ASP A 62 4.59 -9.19 10.10
CA ASP A 62 5.49 -8.42 10.98
C ASP A 62 4.74 -7.36 11.80
N THR A 63 3.49 -7.67 12.19
CA THR A 63 2.64 -6.81 12.99
C THR A 63 2.21 -7.47 14.30
N GLU A 64 2.00 -6.67 15.35
CA GLU A 64 1.38 -7.07 16.61
C GLU A 64 0.13 -6.23 16.84
N VAL A 65 -1.03 -6.89 16.84
CA VAL A 65 -2.33 -6.23 17.02
C VAL A 65 -2.58 -5.99 18.51
N ARG A 66 -2.82 -4.72 18.89
CA ARG A 66 -3.11 -4.38 20.30
C ARG A 66 -4.52 -4.83 20.68
N PRO A 67 -4.74 -5.15 21.98
CA PRO A 67 -6.08 -5.50 22.48
C PRO A 67 -7.13 -4.45 22.09
N GLY A 68 -8.26 -4.91 21.54
CA GLY A 68 -9.36 -4.04 21.12
C GLY A 68 -9.24 -3.42 19.73
N ALA A 69 -8.07 -3.50 19.06
CA ALA A 69 -7.82 -2.85 17.77
C ALA A 69 -8.80 -3.30 16.67
N ILE A 70 -9.01 -4.61 16.50
CA ILE A 70 -9.97 -5.15 15.54
C ILE A 70 -11.40 -4.72 15.89
N GLY A 71 -11.79 -4.83 17.17
CA GLY A 71 -13.12 -4.45 17.63
C GLY A 71 -13.43 -2.97 17.41
N SER A 72 -12.45 -2.06 17.51
CA SER A 72 -12.65 -0.64 17.23
C SER A 72 -12.93 -0.37 15.75
N LEU A 73 -12.25 -1.08 14.82
CA LEU A 73 -12.55 -0.99 13.40
C LEU A 73 -13.95 -1.51 13.05
N VAL A 74 -14.33 -2.65 13.61
CA VAL A 74 -15.67 -3.23 13.42
C VAL A 74 -16.74 -2.25 13.89
N ARG A 75 -16.66 -1.78 15.15
CA ARG A 75 -17.63 -0.79 15.68
C ARG A 75 -17.71 0.47 14.82
N PHE A 76 -16.57 0.97 14.35
CA PHE A 76 -16.54 2.15 13.49
C PHE A 76 -17.23 1.89 12.14
N LEU A 77 -16.95 0.77 11.51
CA LEU A 77 -17.56 0.39 10.23
C LEU A 77 -19.07 0.15 10.40
N GLU A 78 -19.53 -0.51 11.47
CA GLU A 78 -20.96 -0.70 11.77
C GLU A 78 -21.70 0.64 11.90
N ALA A 79 -21.09 1.62 12.57
CA ALA A 79 -21.65 2.96 12.75
C ALA A 79 -21.57 3.82 11.47
N SER A 80 -20.84 3.39 10.43
CA SER A 80 -20.53 4.20 9.25
C SER A 80 -20.72 3.41 7.94
N PRO A 81 -21.97 3.14 7.51
CA PRO A 81 -22.24 2.27 6.35
C PRO A 81 -21.61 2.71 5.02
N GLN A 82 -21.33 4.02 4.85
CA GLN A 82 -20.68 4.58 3.66
C GLN A 82 -19.16 4.32 3.63
N VAL A 83 -18.57 3.87 4.74
CA VAL A 83 -17.15 3.55 4.82
C VAL A 83 -16.94 2.12 4.40
N GLY A 84 -16.12 1.91 3.38
CA GLY A 84 -15.77 0.58 2.88
C GLY A 84 -14.47 0.05 3.43
N ILE A 85 -13.55 0.95 3.80
CA ILE A 85 -12.18 0.60 4.22
C ILE A 85 -11.82 1.43 5.45
N ALA A 86 -11.26 0.78 6.47
CA ALA A 86 -10.77 1.44 7.67
C ALA A 86 -9.43 0.83 8.12
N GLY A 87 -8.53 1.66 8.66
CA GLY A 87 -7.30 1.20 9.27
C GLY A 87 -6.90 2.07 10.46
N GLY A 88 -6.02 1.55 11.29
CA GLY A 88 -5.69 2.14 12.59
C GLY A 88 -4.40 2.93 12.62
N SER A 89 -3.84 3.12 13.80
CA SER A 89 -2.52 3.71 14.03
C SER A 89 -1.44 2.64 14.02
N PHE A 90 -0.31 2.95 13.39
CA PHE A 90 0.89 2.15 13.58
C PHE A 90 1.80 2.77 14.64
N GLU A 91 2.40 1.89 15.43
CA GLU A 91 3.33 2.24 16.49
C GLU A 91 4.70 1.65 16.21
N HIS A 92 5.74 2.43 16.48
CA HIS A 92 7.08 1.92 16.64
C HIS A 92 7.23 1.18 17.98
N LEU A 93 8.31 0.42 18.13
CA LEU A 93 8.66 -0.23 19.43
C LEU A 93 8.79 0.75 20.60
N ASP A 94 9.07 2.02 20.32
CA ASP A 94 9.16 3.09 21.33
C ASP A 94 7.82 3.82 21.57
N GLY A 95 6.72 3.35 20.96
CA GLY A 95 5.37 3.91 21.08
C GLY A 95 5.08 5.13 20.22
N ARG A 96 6.04 5.61 19.43
CA ARG A 96 5.77 6.71 18.48
C ARG A 96 4.86 6.25 17.36
N ILE A 97 3.84 7.05 17.07
CA ILE A 97 2.92 6.83 15.95
C ILE A 97 3.57 7.31 14.66
N TRP A 98 3.42 6.55 13.59
CA TRP A 98 3.92 6.94 12.28
C TRP A 98 2.80 6.95 11.23
N PRO A 99 2.95 7.79 10.17
CA PRO A 99 1.90 8.00 9.19
C PRO A 99 1.54 6.71 8.45
N ILE A 100 0.26 6.37 8.46
CA ILE A 100 -0.30 5.25 7.68
C ILE A 100 -1.53 5.68 6.87
N ALA A 101 -1.98 6.91 7.05
CA ALA A 101 -3.02 7.55 6.27
C ALA A 101 -2.39 8.49 5.26
N PHE A 102 -2.86 8.45 4.02
CA PHE A 102 -2.19 9.11 2.91
C PHE A 102 -3.19 9.74 1.95
N ARG A 103 -2.72 10.76 1.21
CA ARG A 103 -3.39 11.29 0.02
C ARG A 103 -2.97 10.52 -1.20
N PHE A 104 -3.84 10.47 -2.20
CA PHE A 104 -3.44 9.90 -3.49
C PHE A 104 -2.28 10.70 -4.10
N PRO A 105 -1.28 9.98 -4.66
CA PRO A 105 -0.21 10.62 -5.40
C PRO A 105 -0.76 11.42 -6.60
N THR A 106 -0.23 12.63 -6.79
CA THR A 106 -0.62 13.55 -7.85
C THR A 106 0.61 14.15 -8.53
N ILE A 107 0.42 14.88 -9.64
CA ILE A 107 1.48 15.65 -10.29
C ILE A 107 2.16 16.64 -9.33
N PHE A 108 1.41 17.23 -8.39
CA PHE A 108 1.92 18.19 -7.42
C PHE A 108 2.76 17.50 -6.31
N SER A 109 2.36 16.31 -5.87
CA SER A 109 3.17 15.52 -4.94
C SER A 109 4.48 15.06 -5.58
N GLU A 110 4.45 14.63 -6.85
CA GLU A 110 5.65 14.26 -7.62
C GLU A 110 6.59 15.45 -7.82
N LEU A 111 6.05 16.63 -8.14
CA LEU A 111 6.81 17.87 -8.25
C LEU A 111 7.50 18.24 -6.93
N SER A 112 6.75 18.25 -5.83
CA SER A 112 7.28 18.57 -4.50
C SER A 112 8.36 17.58 -4.05
N HIS A 113 8.10 16.28 -4.25
CA HIS A 113 9.02 15.20 -3.92
C HIS A 113 10.33 15.28 -4.72
N GLY A 114 10.24 15.57 -6.02
CA GLY A 114 11.42 15.66 -6.89
C GLY A 114 12.28 16.88 -6.59
N LEU A 115 11.69 18.07 -6.46
CA LEU A 115 12.40 19.33 -6.24
C LEU A 115 13.03 19.43 -4.85
N GLN A 116 12.33 18.98 -3.80
CA GLN A 116 12.74 19.10 -2.40
C GLN A 116 13.15 20.54 -2.00
N ILE A 117 12.44 21.55 -2.51
CA ILE A 117 12.64 22.97 -2.22
C ILE A 117 11.64 23.38 -1.16
N GLY A 118 12.10 23.84 0.01
CA GLY A 118 11.26 24.11 1.17
C GLY A 118 10.08 25.05 0.91
N ILE A 119 10.28 26.13 0.14
CA ILE A 119 9.19 27.04 -0.24
C ILE A 119 8.16 26.37 -1.14
N VAL A 120 8.60 25.56 -2.11
CA VAL A 120 7.71 24.79 -2.99
C VAL A 120 6.95 23.74 -2.19
N SER A 121 7.63 22.99 -1.31
CA SER A 121 6.99 22.00 -0.45
C SER A 121 5.96 22.63 0.47
N ARG A 122 6.19 23.85 0.96
CA ARG A 122 5.21 24.59 1.78
C ARG A 122 4.00 25.02 0.96
N LEU A 123 4.20 25.54 -0.25
CA LEU A 123 3.09 25.93 -1.14
C LEU A 123 2.27 24.71 -1.61
N LEU A 124 2.93 23.56 -1.80
CA LEU A 124 2.30 22.32 -2.22
C LEU A 124 1.91 21.39 -1.05
N GLN A 125 1.93 21.89 0.19
CA GLN A 125 1.69 21.07 1.40
C GLN A 125 0.36 20.30 1.36
N ARG A 126 -0.68 20.89 0.78
CA ARG A 126 -2.01 20.24 0.64
C ARG A 126 -1.99 18.97 -0.24
N TRP A 127 -0.96 18.79 -1.08
CA TRP A 127 -0.77 17.60 -1.93
C TRP A 127 0.33 16.66 -1.42
N THR A 128 0.88 16.91 -0.24
CA THR A 128 1.82 15.97 0.38
C THR A 128 1.10 14.64 0.60
N VAL A 129 1.73 13.53 0.17
CA VAL A 129 1.11 12.20 0.24
C VAL A 129 0.84 11.80 1.69
N ALA A 130 1.81 11.96 2.60
CA ALA A 130 1.59 11.69 4.02
C ALA A 130 0.52 12.65 4.60
N TRP A 131 -0.52 12.07 5.20
CA TRP A 131 -1.58 12.82 5.85
C TRP A 131 -1.16 13.17 7.29
N PRO A 132 -1.48 14.38 7.80
CA PRO A 132 -1.27 14.67 9.22
C PRO A 132 -2.06 13.69 10.10
N MET A 133 -1.36 13.01 11.00
CA MET A 133 -1.98 12.07 11.93
C MET A 133 -2.50 12.83 13.14
N ILE A 134 -3.79 12.72 13.38
CA ILE A 134 -4.47 13.26 14.56
C ILE A 134 -5.15 12.12 15.34
N GLN A 135 -5.40 12.33 16.63
CA GLN A 135 -6.05 11.33 17.49
C GLN A 135 -7.58 11.37 17.39
N LEU A 136 -8.09 11.57 16.16
CA LEU A 136 -9.51 11.58 15.81
C LEU A 136 -9.74 10.77 14.55
N ASN A 137 -10.91 10.14 14.45
CA ASN A 137 -11.31 9.48 13.21
C ASN A 137 -11.37 10.52 12.09
N GLN A 138 -10.73 10.22 10.97
CA GLN A 138 -10.70 11.13 9.82
C GLN A 138 -10.75 10.38 8.50
N PRO A 139 -11.40 10.97 7.46
CA PRO A 139 -11.32 10.43 6.12
C PRO A 139 -9.88 10.52 5.61
N THR A 140 -9.49 9.57 4.78
CA THR A 140 -8.20 9.55 4.09
C THR A 140 -8.38 9.02 2.67
N ASP A 141 -7.43 9.30 1.77
CA ASP A 141 -7.54 8.78 0.41
C ASP A 141 -7.17 7.28 0.36
N TRP A 142 -6.10 6.88 1.02
CA TRP A 142 -5.72 5.48 1.16
C TRP A 142 -4.97 5.23 2.48
N ILE A 143 -4.90 3.98 2.86
CA ILE A 143 -4.27 3.54 4.10
C ILE A 143 -3.32 2.38 3.80
N CYS A 144 -2.31 2.20 4.64
CA CYS A 144 -1.32 1.15 4.48
C CYS A 144 -1.96 -0.25 4.56
N GLY A 145 -1.65 -1.10 3.60
CA GLY A 145 -2.14 -2.48 3.51
C GLY A 145 -1.68 -3.41 4.64
N ALA A 146 -0.69 -2.99 5.44
CA ALA A 146 -0.17 -3.82 6.52
C ALA A 146 -1.16 -4.01 7.70
N ALA A 147 -2.23 -3.19 7.82
CA ALA A 147 -3.34 -3.38 8.75
C ALA A 147 -4.59 -2.64 8.24
N MET A 148 -5.37 -3.27 7.38
CA MET A 148 -6.50 -2.67 6.68
C MET A 148 -7.74 -3.57 6.76
N MET A 149 -8.83 -3.04 7.32
CA MET A 149 -10.12 -3.73 7.36
C MET A 149 -11.00 -3.28 6.22
N ILE A 150 -11.58 -4.24 5.51
CA ILE A 150 -12.34 -4.04 4.28
C ILE A 150 -13.72 -4.66 4.44
N ARG A 151 -14.74 -3.92 4.10
CA ARG A 151 -16.12 -4.41 4.02
C ARG A 151 -16.29 -5.33 2.80
N PRO A 152 -16.93 -6.50 2.90
CA PRO A 152 -17.13 -7.43 1.78
C PRO A 152 -17.73 -6.76 0.54
N ALA A 153 -18.69 -5.87 0.71
CA ALA A 153 -19.34 -5.15 -0.38
C ALA A 153 -18.34 -4.37 -1.29
N VAL A 154 -17.14 -4.01 -0.79
CA VAL A 154 -16.07 -3.44 -1.60
C VAL A 154 -15.53 -4.48 -2.57
N PHE A 155 -15.19 -5.69 -2.09
CA PHE A 155 -14.75 -6.80 -2.95
C PHE A 155 -15.82 -7.18 -3.97
N ASP A 156 -17.09 -7.25 -3.56
CA ASP A 156 -18.20 -7.57 -4.45
C ASP A 156 -18.30 -6.55 -5.59
N ARG A 157 -18.04 -5.28 -5.29
CA ARG A 157 -18.19 -4.18 -6.24
C ARG A 157 -16.99 -4.01 -7.18
N ILE A 158 -15.75 -4.10 -6.66
CA ILE A 158 -14.55 -3.77 -7.43
C ILE A 158 -13.60 -4.95 -7.64
N GLY A 159 -13.89 -6.11 -7.08
CA GLY A 159 -12.97 -7.25 -7.02
C GLY A 159 -11.84 -7.05 -6.02
N GLY A 160 -10.86 -7.96 -6.03
CA GLY A 160 -9.69 -7.92 -5.16
C GLY A 160 -8.65 -6.86 -5.55
N PHE A 161 -7.48 -7.01 -4.97
CA PHE A 161 -6.30 -6.23 -5.36
C PHE A 161 -5.89 -6.57 -6.80
N ASP A 162 -5.28 -5.62 -7.51
CA ASP A 162 -4.77 -5.87 -8.84
C ASP A 162 -3.41 -6.60 -8.78
N GLU A 163 -3.40 -7.86 -9.15
CA GLU A 163 -2.20 -8.74 -9.10
C GLU A 163 -1.09 -8.36 -10.09
N ASN A 164 -1.32 -7.37 -10.94
CA ASN A 164 -0.25 -6.80 -11.76
C ASN A 164 0.69 -5.88 -10.95
N TYR A 165 0.34 -5.57 -9.70
CA TYR A 165 1.25 -5.00 -8.71
C TYR A 165 1.92 -6.14 -7.94
N PHE A 166 3.25 -6.21 -8.01
CA PHE A 166 3.99 -7.14 -7.17
C PHE A 166 4.08 -6.63 -5.72
N LEU A 167 4.47 -5.38 -5.58
CA LEU A 167 4.54 -4.67 -4.30
C LEU A 167 4.54 -3.16 -4.53
N TYR A 168 3.93 -2.41 -3.59
CA TYR A 168 3.65 -0.97 -3.62
C TYR A 168 2.58 -0.55 -4.64
N PHE A 169 1.79 0.43 -4.26
CA PHE A 169 0.66 1.01 -5.00
C PHE A 169 -0.57 0.11 -5.14
N GLU A 170 -0.53 -1.17 -4.78
CA GLU A 170 -1.70 -2.05 -4.84
C GLU A 170 -2.82 -1.60 -3.91
N GLU A 171 -2.50 -1.22 -2.66
CA GLU A 171 -3.46 -0.65 -1.71
C GLU A 171 -3.91 0.75 -2.12
N THR A 172 -3.01 1.55 -2.72
CA THR A 172 -3.34 2.87 -3.26
C THR A 172 -4.36 2.74 -4.40
N ASP A 173 -4.13 1.81 -5.34
CA ASP A 173 -5.04 1.49 -6.43
C ASP A 173 -6.38 0.96 -5.90
N PHE A 174 -6.34 0.02 -4.95
CA PHE A 174 -7.54 -0.58 -4.36
C PHE A 174 -8.43 0.47 -3.71
N CYS A 175 -7.86 1.35 -2.87
CA CYS A 175 -8.59 2.46 -2.24
C CYS A 175 -9.12 3.46 -3.29
N ASN A 176 -8.37 3.72 -4.38
CA ASN A 176 -8.84 4.59 -5.46
C ASN A 176 -10.03 3.98 -6.22
N ARG A 177 -9.98 2.68 -6.53
CA ARG A 177 -11.12 1.96 -7.14
C ARG A 177 -12.33 1.92 -6.20
N ALA A 178 -12.13 1.69 -4.91
CA ALA A 178 -13.18 1.73 -3.90
C ALA A 178 -13.84 3.11 -3.84
N ARG A 179 -13.05 4.20 -3.83
CA ARG A 179 -13.55 5.58 -3.87
C ARG A 179 -14.39 5.84 -5.13
N GLN A 180 -13.92 5.41 -6.29
CA GLN A 180 -14.67 5.55 -7.55
C GLN A 180 -15.99 4.78 -7.54
N ALA A 181 -16.06 3.70 -6.76
CA ALA A 181 -17.27 2.91 -6.53
C ALA A 181 -18.18 3.47 -5.41
N GLY A 182 -17.81 4.59 -4.77
CA GLY A 182 -18.61 5.27 -3.75
C GLY A 182 -18.26 4.91 -2.30
N TYR A 183 -17.20 4.12 -2.05
CA TYR A 183 -16.77 3.74 -0.71
C TYR A 183 -15.67 4.67 -0.18
N ALA A 184 -15.86 5.21 1.02
CA ALA A 184 -14.84 6.01 1.69
C ALA A 184 -13.81 5.14 2.40
N THR A 185 -12.57 5.67 2.53
CA THR A 185 -11.49 5.12 3.36
C THR A 185 -11.27 6.01 4.58
N TRP A 186 -11.12 5.42 5.77
CA TRP A 186 -10.98 6.16 7.02
C TRP A 186 -9.83 5.66 7.89
N TYR A 187 -9.20 6.61 8.56
CA TYR A 187 -8.26 6.38 9.64
C TYR A 187 -8.98 6.40 10.99
N VAL A 188 -8.75 5.37 11.82
CA VAL A 188 -9.39 5.15 13.13
C VAL A 188 -8.29 4.94 14.17
N PRO A 189 -7.81 6.01 14.85
CA PRO A 189 -6.64 5.96 15.73
C PRO A 189 -6.79 5.04 16.95
N GLU A 190 -8.01 4.70 17.35
CA GLU A 190 -8.28 3.75 18.43
C GLU A 190 -7.79 2.33 18.09
N SER A 191 -7.77 1.96 16.81
CA SER A 191 -7.18 0.70 16.35
C SER A 191 -5.67 0.83 16.30
N ARG A 192 -4.97 0.15 17.19
CA ARG A 192 -3.52 0.28 17.35
C ARG A 192 -2.83 -1.02 16.98
N VAL A 193 -1.82 -0.92 16.11
CA VAL A 193 -1.01 -2.04 15.64
C VAL A 193 0.45 -1.66 15.73
N MET A 194 1.26 -2.46 16.40
CA MET A 194 2.71 -2.31 16.34
C MET A 194 3.20 -2.98 15.05
N HIS A 195 4.00 -2.26 14.27
CA HIS A 195 4.57 -2.78 13.02
C HIS A 195 6.10 -2.78 13.12
N ILE A 196 6.69 -3.97 13.08
CA ILE A 196 8.14 -4.19 13.12
C ILE A 196 8.68 -3.98 11.70
N MET A 197 8.81 -2.70 11.30
CA MET A 197 9.18 -2.31 9.93
C MET A 197 10.51 -2.88 9.44
N GLY A 198 10.62 -3.00 8.11
CA GLY A 198 11.88 -3.21 7.41
C GLY A 198 12.31 -4.67 7.26
N GLN A 199 11.51 -5.64 7.71
CA GLN A 199 11.85 -7.06 7.57
C GLN A 199 11.85 -7.48 6.09
N SER A 200 10.90 -6.97 5.29
CA SER A 200 10.73 -7.43 3.90
C SER A 200 11.46 -6.59 2.86
N THR A 201 11.61 -5.27 3.02
CA THR A 201 12.07 -4.40 1.93
C THR A 201 13.23 -3.46 2.26
N LYS A 202 13.52 -3.22 3.54
CA LYS A 202 14.54 -2.27 4.04
C LYS A 202 14.43 -0.84 3.46
N VAL A 203 13.38 -0.54 2.71
CA VAL A 203 13.18 0.75 2.02
C VAL A 203 12.70 1.83 2.99
N THR A 204 12.07 1.43 4.09
CA THR A 204 11.47 2.31 5.09
C THR A 204 12.32 2.49 6.36
N ASP A 205 13.51 1.91 6.41
CA ASP A 205 14.43 2.08 7.54
C ASP A 205 15.04 3.49 7.50
N GLU A 206 14.75 4.31 8.51
CA GLU A 206 15.31 5.67 8.66
C GLU A 206 16.84 5.72 8.70
N LYS A 207 17.48 4.59 9.06
CA LYS A 207 18.95 4.44 9.09
C LYS A 207 19.51 3.78 7.84
N ALA A 208 18.65 3.38 6.88
CA ALA A 208 19.12 2.73 5.68
C ALA A 208 20.00 3.69 4.87
N VAL A 209 21.17 3.24 4.52
CA VAL A 209 21.98 3.84 3.44
C VAL A 209 21.05 3.98 2.23
N LEU A 210 21.06 5.15 1.57
CA LEU A 210 20.26 5.42 0.38
C LEU A 210 20.46 4.30 -0.65
N GLN A 211 19.54 3.34 -0.67
CA GLN A 211 19.59 2.18 -1.55
C GLN A 211 18.84 2.48 -2.86
N ARG A 212 19.25 1.79 -3.92
CA ARG A 212 18.53 1.83 -5.19
C ARG A 212 17.16 1.20 -5.02
N PHE A 213 16.11 1.88 -5.48
CA PHE A 213 14.76 1.32 -5.50
C PHE A 213 14.67 0.12 -6.45
N PRO A 214 13.93 -0.94 -6.08
CA PRO A 214 13.73 -2.08 -6.94
C PRO A 214 12.89 -1.72 -8.17
N ALA A 215 13.06 -2.47 -9.27
CA ALA A 215 12.37 -2.20 -10.53
C ALA A 215 10.84 -2.23 -10.40
N TYR A 216 10.32 -3.13 -9.56
CA TYR A 216 8.87 -3.27 -9.33
C TYR A 216 8.25 -2.00 -8.72
N TRP A 217 8.98 -1.21 -7.92
CA TRP A 217 8.47 0.07 -7.40
C TRP A 217 8.11 1.04 -8.54
N PHE A 218 9.01 1.20 -9.53
CA PHE A 218 8.77 2.06 -10.69
C PHE A 218 7.68 1.50 -11.61
N GLN A 219 7.60 0.18 -11.75
CA GLN A 219 6.56 -0.49 -12.54
C GLN A 219 5.18 -0.30 -11.90
N SER A 220 5.08 -0.45 -10.59
CA SER A 220 3.85 -0.22 -9.82
C SER A 220 3.42 1.24 -9.90
N ARG A 221 4.34 2.19 -9.68
CA ARG A 221 4.08 3.62 -9.84
C ARG A 221 3.53 3.94 -11.24
N ARG A 222 4.20 3.46 -12.28
CA ARG A 222 3.74 3.63 -13.67
C ARG A 222 2.32 3.10 -13.87
N ARG A 223 2.08 1.87 -13.40
CA ARG A 223 0.78 1.22 -13.52
C ARG A 223 -0.30 2.05 -12.84
N TYR A 224 -0.07 2.48 -11.60
CA TYR A 224 -1.01 3.28 -10.84
C TYR A 224 -1.43 4.55 -11.61
N PHE A 225 -0.49 5.34 -12.08
CA PHE A 225 -0.82 6.57 -12.80
C PHE A 225 -1.51 6.30 -14.15
N ALA A 226 -1.08 5.29 -14.87
CA ALA A 226 -1.65 5.00 -16.19
C ALA A 226 -3.02 4.34 -16.11
N VAL A 227 -3.29 3.48 -15.12
CA VAL A 227 -4.60 2.84 -14.92
C VAL A 227 -5.59 3.84 -14.30
N SER A 228 -5.16 4.61 -13.30
CA SER A 228 -6.05 5.54 -12.58
C SER A 228 -6.41 6.79 -13.39
N PHE A 229 -5.50 7.30 -14.24
CA PHE A 229 -5.66 8.59 -14.91
C PHE A 229 -5.49 8.55 -16.42
N GLY A 230 -5.16 7.38 -16.98
CA GLY A 230 -4.87 7.20 -18.41
C GLY A 230 -3.42 7.52 -18.78
N VAL A 231 -2.99 6.94 -19.93
CA VAL A 231 -1.59 6.99 -20.37
C VAL A 231 -1.10 8.41 -20.65
N VAL A 232 -1.94 9.27 -21.23
CA VAL A 232 -1.55 10.66 -21.55
C VAL A 232 -1.26 11.45 -20.27
N HIS A 233 -2.13 11.34 -19.27
CA HIS A 233 -1.93 11.99 -17.96
C HIS A 233 -0.68 11.44 -17.25
N ALA A 234 -0.48 10.13 -17.30
CA ALA A 234 0.73 9.49 -16.76
C ALA A 234 2.01 9.97 -17.44
N MET A 235 1.97 10.25 -18.77
CA MET A 235 3.12 10.84 -19.49
C MET A 235 3.47 12.23 -18.96
N VAL A 236 2.48 13.07 -18.69
CA VAL A 236 2.70 14.40 -18.11
C VAL A 236 3.29 14.28 -16.71
N ILE A 237 2.75 13.38 -15.88
CA ILE A 237 3.27 13.12 -14.52
C ILE A 237 4.72 12.62 -14.58
N ASP A 238 5.03 11.68 -15.46
CA ASP A 238 6.40 11.16 -15.61
C ASP A 238 7.37 12.24 -16.07
N LEU A 239 6.97 13.09 -17.02
CA LEU A 239 7.80 14.21 -17.47
C LEU A 239 8.09 15.19 -16.32
N VAL A 240 7.06 15.59 -15.58
CA VAL A 240 7.20 16.47 -14.41
C VAL A 240 8.08 15.83 -13.34
N ALA A 241 7.87 14.56 -13.03
CA ALA A 241 8.67 13.83 -12.06
C ALA A 241 10.16 13.77 -12.47
N VAL A 242 10.46 13.48 -13.74
CA VAL A 242 11.83 13.45 -14.27
C VAL A 242 12.47 14.83 -14.16
N LEU A 243 11.82 15.89 -14.65
CA LEU A 243 12.35 17.25 -14.60
C LEU A 243 12.59 17.73 -13.15
N ALA A 244 11.61 17.49 -12.27
CA ALA A 244 11.71 17.86 -10.86
C ALA A 244 12.87 17.13 -10.16
N ASN A 245 13.05 15.83 -10.43
CA ASN A 245 14.14 15.05 -9.84
C ASN A 245 15.51 15.45 -10.42
N CYS A 246 15.61 15.85 -11.71
CA CYS A 246 16.85 16.41 -12.27
C CYS A 246 17.25 17.70 -11.57
N LEU A 247 16.30 18.64 -11.40
CA LEU A 247 16.55 19.90 -10.68
C LEU A 247 16.91 19.64 -9.20
N GLY A 248 16.19 18.73 -8.55
CA GLY A 248 16.49 18.32 -7.17
C GLY A 248 17.87 17.66 -7.03
N LEU A 249 18.30 16.87 -8.03
CA LEU A 249 19.65 16.27 -8.05
C LEU A 249 20.72 17.34 -8.19
N MET A 250 20.56 18.29 -9.12
CA MET A 250 21.53 19.41 -9.27
C MET A 250 21.67 20.18 -7.95
N LYS A 251 20.56 20.48 -7.28
CA LYS A 251 20.58 21.13 -5.96
C LYS A 251 21.32 20.29 -4.92
N ARG A 252 21.07 18.97 -4.84
CA ARG A 252 21.75 18.07 -3.89
C ARG A 252 23.25 18.02 -4.16
N LEU A 253 23.65 17.94 -5.42
CA LEU A 253 25.07 17.98 -5.81
C LEU A 253 25.73 19.30 -5.40
N ALA A 254 25.10 20.44 -5.67
CA ALA A 254 25.60 21.75 -5.26
C ALA A 254 25.76 21.87 -3.73
N LEU A 255 24.85 21.24 -2.96
CA LEU A 255 24.87 21.23 -1.49
C LEU A 255 25.65 20.04 -0.92
N ARG A 256 26.32 19.24 -1.73
CA ARG A 256 27.06 18.03 -1.34
C ARG A 256 26.21 17.04 -0.51
N ARG A 257 24.90 16.93 -0.82
CA ARG A 257 23.99 16.01 -0.16
C ARG A 257 23.91 14.68 -0.91
N PRO A 258 23.75 13.55 -0.23
CA PRO A 258 23.61 12.27 -0.87
C PRO A 258 22.31 12.17 -1.68
N SER A 259 22.30 11.29 -2.67
CA SER A 259 21.13 11.00 -3.51
C SER A 259 20.95 9.51 -3.71
N VAL A 260 19.71 9.07 -3.95
CA VAL A 260 19.40 7.67 -4.27
C VAL A 260 20.08 7.29 -5.58
N PRO A 261 20.89 6.21 -5.60
CA PRO A 261 21.58 5.79 -6.81
C PRO A 261 20.61 5.44 -7.94
N TYR A 262 20.91 5.90 -9.14
CA TYR A 262 20.20 5.59 -10.38
C TYR A 262 18.70 5.94 -10.42
N TYR A 263 18.14 6.67 -9.44
CA TYR A 263 16.70 6.93 -9.34
C TYR A 263 16.10 7.52 -10.63
N ILE A 264 16.71 8.59 -11.16
CA ILE A 264 16.23 9.26 -12.40
C ILE A 264 16.31 8.32 -13.60
N ARG A 265 17.41 7.56 -13.73
CA ARG A 265 17.58 6.58 -14.81
C ARG A 265 16.48 5.51 -14.77
N ASP A 266 16.21 4.98 -13.58
CA ASP A 266 15.22 3.93 -13.41
C ASP A 266 13.79 4.48 -13.56
N LEU A 267 13.52 5.72 -13.10
CA LEU A 267 12.28 6.43 -13.34
C LEU A 267 12.00 6.56 -14.85
N ILE A 268 12.98 7.05 -15.63
CA ILE A 268 12.86 7.17 -17.08
C ILE A 268 12.66 5.80 -17.72
N ARG A 269 13.48 4.81 -17.38
CA ARG A 269 13.44 3.46 -17.98
C ARG A 269 12.08 2.78 -17.82
N HIS A 270 11.41 2.99 -16.69
CA HIS A 270 10.13 2.36 -16.36
C HIS A 270 8.92 3.26 -16.60
N SER A 271 9.10 4.50 -17.07
CA SER A 271 8.02 5.45 -17.35
C SER A 271 7.20 5.08 -18.59
N VAL A 272 5.98 5.62 -18.70
CA VAL A 272 5.16 5.56 -19.92
C VAL A 272 5.69 6.42 -21.08
N LEU A 273 6.75 7.20 -20.86
CA LEU A 273 7.43 7.93 -21.93
C LEU A 273 8.00 6.98 -22.99
N TRP A 274 8.38 5.76 -22.58
CA TRP A 274 8.76 4.71 -23.51
C TRP A 274 7.54 4.00 -24.09
N PRO A 275 7.38 3.93 -25.43
CA PRO A 275 6.20 3.31 -26.06
C PRO A 275 5.92 1.89 -25.60
N ARG A 276 6.95 1.07 -25.39
CA ARG A 276 6.84 -0.32 -24.90
C ARG A 276 6.20 -0.45 -23.52
N ASN A 277 6.23 0.61 -22.72
CA ASN A 277 5.70 0.63 -21.36
C ASN A 277 4.24 1.12 -21.29
N ARG A 278 3.62 1.49 -22.42
CA ARG A 278 2.26 2.04 -22.48
C ARG A 278 1.18 0.97 -22.51
N ALA A 279 1.51 -0.21 -23.04
CA ALA A 279 0.60 -1.36 -22.99
C ALA A 279 0.60 -1.93 -21.58
N LEU A 280 -0.54 -1.82 -20.89
CA LEU A 280 -0.74 -2.32 -19.56
C LEU A 280 -1.83 -3.40 -19.60
N PRO A 281 -1.62 -4.54 -18.93
CA PRO A 281 -2.65 -5.56 -18.82
C PRO A 281 -3.86 -5.00 -18.06
N ALA A 282 -5.05 -5.53 -18.34
CA ALA A 282 -6.26 -5.24 -17.58
C ALA A 282 -6.07 -5.57 -16.10
N VAL A 283 -6.89 -4.97 -15.24
CA VAL A 283 -6.92 -5.31 -13.81
C VAL A 283 -7.19 -6.81 -13.67
N ARG A 284 -6.31 -7.49 -12.93
CA ARG A 284 -6.41 -8.91 -12.65
C ARG A 284 -6.49 -9.11 -11.14
N GLY A 285 -7.46 -9.86 -10.68
CA GLY A 285 -7.62 -10.17 -9.27
C GLY A 285 -8.85 -11.01 -9.02
N PHE A 286 -8.98 -11.47 -7.80
CA PHE A 286 -10.13 -12.21 -7.31
C PHE A 286 -11.44 -11.43 -7.49
N ARG A 287 -12.52 -12.16 -7.82
CA ARG A 287 -13.90 -11.65 -7.81
C ARG A 287 -14.79 -12.61 -7.05
N PRO A 288 -15.54 -12.14 -6.02
CA PRO A 288 -16.53 -12.97 -5.36
C PRO A 288 -17.57 -13.48 -6.37
N GLY A 289 -17.87 -14.78 -6.34
CA GLY A 289 -18.86 -15.40 -7.21
C GLY A 289 -18.45 -15.62 -8.67
N GLY A 290 -17.14 -15.45 -8.99
CA GLY A 290 -16.55 -15.75 -10.29
C GLY A 290 -15.98 -17.16 -10.38
#